data_ac59e8e75264f38a0a84fa1899dbb2c4
#
_entry.id   ac59e8e75264f38a0a84fa1899dbb2c4
#
_cell.length_a   1.000
_cell.length_b   1.000
_cell.length_c   1.000
_cell.angle_alpha   90.00
_cell.angle_beta   90.00
_cell.angle_gamma   90.00
#
_symmetry.space_group_name_H-M   'P 1'
#
loop_
_entity.id
_entity.type
_entity.pdbx_description
1 polymer ?
#
loop_
_entity_poly.entity_id
_entity_poly.type
_entity_poly.pdbx_seq_one_letter_code
_entity_poly.pdbx_strand_id
1 'polypeptide(L)'
;LFSAITGGAWVGIAASLEDSSLRVLPPHGEPVSPEVLSRGTQEQLYLALRLAHIRNHAAQAAALPVIMDDVLVNFDPDRALRTAQTFGDLASSQEGSPGHQLLYFTCHPHMADMLRKAVPGVGLYVMERGTIREEE
;
A
#
# COMPACT_ATOMS: atom_id res chain seq x y z
N LEU A 1 0.30 -6.05 6.62
CA LEU A 1 0.09 -4.85 5.78
C LEU A 1 -0.34 -3.64 6.63
N PHE A 2 -1.52 -3.65 7.25
CA PHE A 2 -2.05 -2.47 7.97
C PHE A 2 -1.12 -2.02 9.10
N SER A 3 -0.61 -2.95 9.90
CA SER A 3 0.37 -2.64 10.96
C SER A 3 1.65 -2.03 10.41
N ALA A 4 2.17 -2.54 9.28
CA ALA A 4 3.36 -1.98 8.64
C ALA A 4 3.12 -0.54 8.14
N ILE A 5 2.02 -0.29 7.43
CA ILE A 5 1.65 1.03 6.91
C ILE A 5 1.46 2.04 8.05
N THR A 6 0.85 1.62 9.17
CA THR A 6 0.58 2.50 10.32
C THR A 6 1.74 2.62 11.32
N GLY A 7 2.88 1.93 11.04
CA GLY A 7 4.04 1.91 11.94
C GLY A 7 3.74 1.28 13.30
N GLY A 8 2.85 0.28 13.33
CA GLY A 8 2.44 -0.42 14.56
C GLY A 8 1.37 0.29 15.38
N ALA A 9 0.90 1.48 14.97
CA ALA A 9 -0.20 2.17 15.66
C ALA A 9 -1.49 1.33 15.70
N TRP A 10 -1.66 0.45 14.73
CA TRP A 10 -2.75 -0.51 14.63
C TRP A 10 -2.21 -1.88 14.27
N VAL A 11 -2.56 -2.90 15.04
CA VAL A 11 -1.97 -4.23 14.87
C VAL A 11 -2.72 -5.11 13.88
N GLY A 12 -3.99 -4.82 13.62
CA GLY A 12 -4.77 -5.65 12.71
C GLY A 12 -6.17 -5.14 12.42
N ILE A 13 -6.88 -5.97 11.70
CA ILE A 13 -8.26 -5.79 11.30
C ILE A 13 -8.98 -7.13 11.58
N ALA A 14 -10.15 -7.06 12.17
CA ALA A 14 -11.03 -8.21 12.37
C ALA A 14 -12.38 -7.95 11.71
N ALA A 15 -12.97 -8.98 11.14
CA ALA A 15 -14.35 -8.97 10.66
C ALA A 15 -15.21 -9.77 11.64
N SER A 16 -16.30 -9.18 12.12
CA SER A 16 -17.32 -9.89 12.87
C SER A 16 -18.27 -10.59 11.89
N LEU A 17 -18.46 -11.89 12.08
CA LEU A 17 -19.40 -12.67 11.28
C LEU A 17 -20.85 -12.48 11.72
N GLU A 18 -21.06 -12.01 12.96
CA GLU A 18 -22.40 -11.85 13.54
C GLU A 18 -23.14 -10.63 12.97
N ASP A 19 -22.42 -9.49 12.84
CA ASP A 19 -22.99 -8.22 12.40
C ASP A 19 -22.38 -7.69 11.10
N SER A 20 -21.51 -8.48 10.45
CA SER A 20 -20.77 -8.09 9.23
C SER A 20 -19.98 -6.78 9.41
N SER A 21 -19.61 -6.44 10.65
CA SER A 21 -18.86 -5.23 10.93
C SER A 21 -17.36 -5.44 10.84
N LEU A 22 -16.67 -4.40 10.41
CA LEU A 22 -15.20 -4.33 10.44
C LEU A 22 -14.77 -3.69 11.74
N ARG A 23 -13.75 -4.26 12.39
CA ARG A 23 -13.14 -3.74 13.61
C ARG A 23 -11.64 -3.56 13.39
N VAL A 24 -11.12 -2.50 13.94
CA VAL A 24 -9.69 -2.18 13.90
C VAL A 24 -9.09 -2.42 15.28
N LEU A 25 -7.97 -3.14 15.30
CA LEU A 25 -7.35 -3.63 16.51
C LEU A 25 -6.18 -2.72 16.91
N PRO A 26 -6.28 -1.97 18.02
CA PRO A 26 -5.14 -1.24 18.57
C PRO A 26 -4.15 -2.20 19.25
N PRO A 27 -2.90 -1.79 19.55
CA PRO A 27 -1.93 -2.60 20.29
C PRO A 27 -2.42 -2.96 21.71
N HIS A 28 -3.21 -2.08 22.30
CA HIS A 28 -3.82 -2.23 23.62
C HIS A 28 -5.23 -1.66 23.58
N GLY A 29 -6.15 -2.27 24.35
CA GLY A 29 -7.55 -1.82 24.43
C GLY A 29 -8.50 -2.60 23.56
N GLU A 30 -9.72 -2.12 23.48
CA GLU A 30 -10.80 -2.78 22.74
C GLU A 30 -10.78 -2.46 21.26
N PRO A 31 -11.25 -3.40 20.41
CA PRO A 31 -11.45 -3.16 18.98
C PRO A 31 -12.38 -1.97 18.73
N VAL A 32 -12.02 -1.11 17.81
CA VAL A 32 -12.80 0.09 17.47
C VAL A 32 -13.38 0.01 16.06
N SER A 33 -14.45 0.77 15.84
CA SER A 33 -15.02 0.92 14.50
C SER A 33 -14.13 1.81 13.62
N PRO A 34 -14.04 1.53 12.30
CA PRO A 34 -13.30 2.38 11.37
C PRO A 34 -13.71 3.85 11.37
N GLU A 35 -14.98 4.16 11.70
CA GLU A 35 -15.51 5.52 11.69
C GLU A 35 -14.88 6.44 12.74
N VAL A 36 -14.31 5.86 13.82
CA VAL A 36 -13.63 6.66 14.86
C VAL A 36 -12.17 6.99 14.52
N LEU A 37 -11.64 6.41 13.44
CA LEU A 37 -10.28 6.69 12.99
C LEU A 37 -10.18 8.07 12.34
N SER A 38 -9.00 8.67 12.41
CA SER A 38 -8.72 9.85 11.60
C SER A 38 -8.86 9.52 10.11
N ARG A 39 -9.20 10.52 9.29
CA ARG A 39 -9.33 10.35 7.83
C ARG A 39 -8.09 9.71 7.20
N GLY A 40 -6.90 10.16 7.56
CA GLY A 40 -5.66 9.59 7.03
C GLY A 40 -5.45 8.12 7.46
N THR A 41 -5.89 7.73 8.67
CA THR A 41 -5.85 6.33 9.10
C THR A 41 -6.89 5.48 8.38
N GLN A 42 -8.07 6.03 8.07
CA GLN A 42 -9.06 5.36 7.25
C GLN A 42 -8.55 5.10 5.82
N GLU A 43 -7.88 6.09 5.21
CA GLU A 43 -7.25 5.93 3.89
C GLU A 43 -6.20 4.80 3.90
N GLN A 44 -5.37 4.73 4.95
CA GLN A 44 -4.41 3.63 5.15
C GLN A 44 -5.10 2.28 5.34
N LEU A 45 -6.21 2.23 6.09
CA LEU A 45 -7.00 1.02 6.28
C LEU A 45 -7.54 0.48 4.95
N TYR A 46 -8.16 1.35 4.16
CA TYR A 46 -8.71 0.95 2.86
C TYR A 46 -7.63 0.53 1.87
N LEU A 47 -6.48 1.22 1.87
CA LEU A 47 -5.35 0.80 1.06
C LEU A 47 -4.84 -0.58 1.48
N ALA A 48 -4.66 -0.81 2.78
CA ALA A 48 -4.21 -2.11 3.31
C ALA A 48 -5.16 -3.25 2.96
N LEU A 49 -6.48 -3.02 3.00
CA LEU A 49 -7.49 -4.00 2.60
C LEU A 49 -7.39 -4.35 1.10
N ARG A 50 -7.21 -3.33 0.24
CA ARG A 50 -7.03 -3.54 -1.21
C ARG A 50 -5.76 -4.35 -1.49
N LEU A 51 -4.63 -4.00 -0.88
CA LEU A 51 -3.37 -4.73 -1.04
C LEU A 51 -3.47 -6.17 -0.52
N ALA A 52 -4.17 -6.39 0.61
CA ALA A 52 -4.42 -7.72 1.13
C ALA A 52 -5.28 -8.56 0.17
N HIS A 53 -6.30 -7.95 -0.45
CA HIS A 53 -7.14 -8.61 -1.45
C HIS A 53 -6.34 -8.99 -2.70
N ILE A 54 -5.49 -8.09 -3.21
CA ILE A 54 -4.59 -8.33 -4.35
C ILE A 54 -3.67 -9.52 -4.06
N ARG A 55 -3.01 -9.55 -2.89
CA ARG A 55 -2.17 -10.69 -2.47
C ARG A 55 -2.93 -12.01 -2.40
N ASN A 56 -4.11 -11.98 -1.79
CA ASN A 56 -4.94 -13.18 -1.67
C ASN A 56 -5.39 -13.70 -3.04
N HIS A 57 -5.70 -12.79 -3.97
CA HIS A 57 -6.04 -13.18 -5.35
C HIS A 57 -4.85 -13.86 -6.04
N ALA A 58 -3.65 -13.29 -5.94
CA ALA A 58 -2.45 -13.85 -6.54
C ALA A 58 -2.06 -15.22 -5.99
N ALA A 59 -2.36 -15.51 -4.72
CA ALA A 59 -2.16 -16.82 -4.13
C ALA A 59 -3.11 -17.91 -4.69
N GLN A 60 -4.23 -17.51 -5.27
CA GLN A 60 -5.26 -18.43 -5.80
C GLN A 60 -5.31 -18.43 -7.35
N ALA A 61 -4.74 -17.44 -7.98
CA ALA A 61 -4.77 -17.21 -9.43
C ALA A 61 -3.45 -16.58 -9.90
N ALA A 62 -3.45 -15.99 -11.09
CA ALA A 62 -2.28 -15.27 -11.62
C ALA A 62 -2.09 -13.92 -10.90
N ALA A 63 -0.82 -13.55 -10.66
CA ALA A 63 -0.48 -12.20 -10.21
C ALA A 63 -0.71 -11.20 -11.35
N LEU A 64 -1.68 -10.31 -11.18
CA LEU A 64 -2.00 -9.27 -12.16
C LEU A 64 -1.14 -8.02 -11.90
N PRO A 65 -0.84 -7.22 -12.95
CA PRO A 65 -0.26 -5.90 -12.76
C PRO A 65 -1.16 -5.00 -11.92
N VAL A 66 -0.57 -4.23 -11.02
CA VAL A 66 -1.26 -3.28 -10.15
C VAL A 66 -0.90 -1.87 -10.58
N ILE A 67 -1.91 -1.10 -10.95
CA ILE A 67 -1.77 0.29 -11.37
C ILE A 67 -2.21 1.19 -10.21
N MET A 68 -1.36 2.14 -9.85
CA MET A 68 -1.59 3.11 -8.78
C MET A 68 -1.40 4.52 -9.33
N ASP A 69 -2.34 5.41 -9.04
CA ASP A 69 -2.32 6.80 -9.47
C ASP A 69 -2.37 7.71 -8.23
N ASP A 70 -1.26 8.33 -7.90
CA ASP A 70 -1.06 9.28 -6.80
C ASP A 70 -1.63 8.84 -5.42
N VAL A 71 -1.66 7.53 -5.14
CA VAL A 71 -2.31 6.96 -3.94
C VAL A 71 -1.66 7.38 -2.62
N LEU A 72 -0.47 7.98 -2.64
CA LEU A 72 0.26 8.45 -1.46
C LEU A 72 0.26 9.97 -1.28
N VAL A 73 -0.37 10.73 -2.18
CA VAL A 73 -0.28 12.20 -2.21
C VAL A 73 -0.77 12.87 -0.91
N ASN A 74 -1.72 12.27 -0.22
CA ASN A 74 -2.29 12.78 1.03
C ASN A 74 -1.61 12.22 2.29
N PHE A 75 -0.55 11.42 2.14
CA PHE A 75 0.15 10.84 3.28
C PHE A 75 1.27 11.78 3.74
N ASP A 76 1.48 11.84 5.05
CA ASP A 76 2.69 12.44 5.57
C ASP A 76 3.94 11.62 5.14
N PRO A 77 5.15 12.23 5.15
CA PRO A 77 6.35 11.58 4.64
C PRO A 77 6.66 10.22 5.26
N ASP A 78 6.45 10.06 6.56
CA ASP A 78 6.76 8.81 7.25
C ASP A 78 5.79 7.69 6.87
N ARG A 79 4.50 8.03 6.74
CA ARG A 79 3.48 7.08 6.28
C ARG A 79 3.68 6.72 4.82
N ALA A 80 3.98 7.70 3.97
CA ALA A 80 4.27 7.48 2.56
C ALA A 80 5.47 6.53 2.39
N LEU A 81 6.56 6.75 3.13
CA LEU A 81 7.74 5.89 3.11
C LEU A 81 7.44 4.45 3.51
N ARG A 82 6.75 4.22 4.64
CA ARG A 82 6.36 2.87 5.08
C ARG A 82 5.44 2.16 4.08
N THR A 83 4.52 2.93 3.49
CA THR A 83 3.63 2.37 2.46
C THR A 83 4.37 2.01 1.19
N ALA A 84 5.33 2.83 0.77
CA ALA A 84 6.20 2.54 -0.38
C ALA A 84 7.05 1.27 -0.14
N GLN A 85 7.58 1.06 1.06
CA GLN A 85 8.25 -0.19 1.43
C GLN A 85 7.31 -1.40 1.32
N THR A 86 6.05 -1.25 1.75
CA THR A 86 5.02 -2.30 1.59
C THR A 86 4.72 -2.60 0.10
N PHE A 87 4.82 -1.61 -0.78
CA PHE A 87 4.74 -1.84 -2.23
C PHE A 87 5.93 -2.66 -2.74
N GLY A 88 7.14 -2.39 -2.25
CA GLY A 88 8.32 -3.19 -2.55
C GLY A 88 8.14 -4.66 -2.14
N ASP A 89 7.60 -4.90 -0.96
CA ASP A 89 7.28 -6.25 -0.47
C ASP A 89 6.23 -6.95 -1.36
N LEU A 90 5.25 -6.20 -1.87
CA LEU A 90 4.22 -6.74 -2.77
C LEU A 90 4.77 -7.06 -4.16
N ALA A 91 5.75 -6.28 -4.64
CA ALA A 91 6.42 -6.52 -5.90
C ALA A 91 7.38 -7.72 -5.85
N SER A 92 7.90 -8.04 -4.67
CA SER A 92 8.85 -9.11 -4.47
C SER A 92 8.15 -10.48 -4.41
N SER A 93 8.68 -11.47 -5.13
CA SER A 93 8.23 -12.86 -4.98
C SER A 93 8.66 -13.39 -3.62
N GLN A 94 7.72 -13.98 -2.89
CA GLN A 94 7.94 -14.64 -1.61
C GLN A 94 7.44 -16.08 -1.68
N GLU A 95 7.88 -16.93 -0.74
CA GLU A 95 7.42 -18.31 -0.67
C GLU A 95 5.88 -18.35 -0.58
N GLY A 96 5.24 -19.02 -1.56
CA GLY A 96 3.79 -19.12 -1.64
C GLY A 96 3.04 -17.89 -2.17
N SER A 97 3.76 -16.83 -2.60
CA SER A 97 3.14 -15.64 -3.18
C SER A 97 3.99 -15.09 -4.34
N PRO A 98 3.50 -15.13 -5.58
CA PRO A 98 4.20 -14.50 -6.70
C PRO A 98 4.24 -12.97 -6.52
N GLY A 99 5.36 -12.36 -6.92
CA GLY A 99 5.49 -10.90 -6.94
C GLY A 99 4.57 -10.27 -7.98
N HIS A 100 4.13 -9.05 -7.68
CA HIS A 100 3.30 -8.25 -8.60
C HIS A 100 4.14 -7.27 -9.39
N GLN A 101 3.83 -7.05 -10.66
CA GLN A 101 4.27 -5.87 -11.36
C GLN A 101 3.48 -4.67 -10.83
N LEU A 102 4.19 -3.66 -10.29
CA LEU A 102 3.57 -2.43 -9.81
C LEU A 102 3.93 -1.28 -10.74
N LEU A 103 2.93 -0.53 -11.17
CA LEU A 103 3.06 0.69 -11.96
C LEU A 103 2.49 1.84 -11.13
N TYR A 104 3.37 2.72 -10.64
CA TYR A 104 2.98 3.88 -9.85
C TYR A 104 3.11 5.15 -10.70
N PHE A 105 1.99 5.82 -10.93
CA PHE A 105 1.93 7.08 -11.64
C PHE A 105 1.86 8.24 -10.66
N THR A 106 2.64 9.28 -10.90
CA THR A 106 2.61 10.51 -10.11
C THR A 106 3.06 11.71 -10.94
N CYS A 107 2.49 12.87 -10.68
CA CYS A 107 2.98 14.15 -11.19
C CYS A 107 3.92 14.86 -10.20
N HIS A 108 4.25 14.25 -9.07
CA HIS A 108 5.03 14.82 -7.98
C HIS A 108 6.46 14.26 -7.96
N PRO A 109 7.51 15.01 -8.37
CA PRO A 109 8.89 14.51 -8.40
C PRO A 109 9.37 13.97 -7.05
N HIS A 110 9.00 14.63 -5.94
CA HIS A 110 9.37 14.17 -4.60
C HIS A 110 8.82 12.79 -4.23
N MET A 111 7.67 12.39 -4.81
CA MET A 111 7.12 11.04 -4.64
C MET A 111 7.95 10.01 -5.40
N ALA A 112 8.39 10.32 -6.63
CA ALA A 112 9.29 9.47 -7.39
C ALA A 112 10.62 9.25 -6.65
N ASP A 113 11.21 10.32 -6.13
CA ASP A 113 12.44 10.26 -5.32
C ASP A 113 12.26 9.41 -4.04
N MET A 114 11.14 9.55 -3.38
CA MET A 114 10.81 8.78 -2.17
C MET A 114 10.66 7.29 -2.51
N LEU A 115 9.95 6.94 -3.59
CA LEU A 115 9.79 5.57 -4.05
C LEU A 115 11.12 4.93 -4.43
N ARG A 116 12.01 5.65 -5.13
CA ARG A 116 13.37 5.17 -5.43
C ARG A 116 14.20 4.85 -4.18
N LYS A 117 14.05 5.68 -3.14
CA LYS A 117 14.73 5.45 -1.84
C LYS A 117 14.13 4.28 -1.06
N ALA A 118 12.81 4.12 -1.14
CA ALA A 118 12.08 3.10 -0.38
C ALA A 118 12.20 1.69 -0.99
N VAL A 119 12.28 1.61 -2.33
CA VAL A 119 12.22 0.35 -3.09
C VAL A 119 13.45 0.24 -3.98
N PRO A 120 14.50 -0.47 -3.55
CA PRO A 120 15.69 -0.69 -4.37
C PRO A 120 15.36 -1.37 -5.70
N GLY A 121 15.92 -0.86 -6.79
CA GLY A 121 15.72 -1.43 -8.13
C GLY A 121 14.43 -1.01 -8.83
N VAL A 122 13.67 -0.05 -8.28
CA VAL A 122 12.54 0.52 -9.00
C VAL A 122 13.02 1.32 -10.21
N GLY A 123 12.43 1.05 -11.40
CA GLY A 123 12.68 1.83 -12.61
C GLY A 123 11.88 3.15 -12.58
N LEU A 124 12.51 4.25 -12.98
CA LEU A 124 11.85 5.54 -13.15
C LEU A 124 11.68 5.84 -14.64
N TYR A 125 10.46 6.19 -15.02
CA TYR A 125 10.12 6.59 -16.37
C TYR A 125 9.44 7.96 -16.35
N VAL A 126 9.95 8.88 -17.16
CA VAL A 126 9.38 10.23 -17.30
C VAL A 126 8.60 10.30 -18.59
N MET A 127 7.37 10.79 -18.50
CA MET A 127 6.50 11.02 -19.64
C MET A 127 6.40 12.52 -19.91
N GLU A 128 6.90 12.94 -21.07
CA GLU A 128 6.81 14.32 -21.53
C GLU A 128 6.28 14.38 -22.98
N ARG A 129 5.23 15.17 -23.22
CA ARG A 129 4.66 15.39 -24.56
C ARG A 129 4.38 14.12 -25.36
N GLY A 130 3.92 13.08 -24.67
CA GLY A 130 3.60 11.79 -25.29
C GLY A 130 4.81 10.87 -25.55
N THR A 131 6.00 11.23 -25.07
CA THR A 131 7.21 10.41 -25.14
C THR A 131 7.56 9.91 -23.76
N ILE A 132 7.88 8.61 -23.63
CA ILE A 132 8.33 7.99 -22.38
C ILE A 132 9.83 7.73 -22.52
N ARG A 133 10.60 8.09 -21.51
CA ARG A 133 12.02 7.80 -21.39
C ARG A 133 12.33 7.24 -20.01
N GLU A 134 13.27 6.33 -19.94
CA GLU A 134 13.82 5.85 -18.68
C GLU A 134 14.79 6.92 -18.12
N GLU A 135 14.74 7.14 -16.81
CA GLU A 135 15.63 8.06 -16.11
C GLU A 135 16.53 7.25 -15.16
N GLU A 136 17.84 7.38 -15.32
CA GLU A 136 18.87 6.65 -14.55
C GLU A 136 18.94 7.10 -13.07
#